data_2420bd1af20d6b905cc24c2faa422c60
#
_entry.id   2420bd1af20d6b905cc24c2faa422c60
#
_cell.length_a   1.000
_cell.length_b   1.000
_cell.length_c   1.000
_cell.angle_alpha   90.00
_cell.angle_beta   90.00
_cell.angle_gamma   90.00
#
_symmetry.space_group_name_H-M   'P 1'
#
loop_
_entity.id
_entity.type
_entity.pdbx_description
1 polymer ?
#
loop_
_entity_poly.entity_id
_entity_poly.type
_entity_poly.pdbx_seq_one_letter_code
_entity_poly.pdbx_strand_id
1 'polypeptide(L)'
;MADFSPPDEQNGASHRKGGKSGKVADFRYKRPGKPMKDRASRKGNARAGGASRSQTQPRGKNPPKQHKGPPRPFVSSGPRPGQAYAAIDLGTNNCRLLIARPSGEGFTVIDAFSRVVRLGENLAMSGKLSDDAMDRTVAALSVCADKLRRRNVYLARSVATEACRRASNGEAFIERVREETGIALDIISAEEEARLAVLGCQILLEQGQGPAIIFDIGGGSTELVLLEHGSGVPQMVDWLSVPWGVVSLTDTVGKVEGDAEQRAAVYAKMRRVVRESFSHFAKRIGPAAEQGDLRLLGTSGTVTTLASLHLKLPQYDRNAVDGLIVPVQSMRGITQMLASKSPEDRAQVPCIGKDRSELVVAGCAILESILDIWPATRLGVADRGIREGILRSLMANELAHPHPIHEDRPSWPARDPNMGYDA
;
A
#
# COMPACT_ATOMS: atom_id res chain seq x y z
N MET A 1 2.16 -14.06 -1.94
CA MET A 1 1.89 -12.80 -2.65
C MET A 1 3.08 -12.50 -3.51
N ALA A 2 2.93 -12.39 -4.80
CA ALA A 2 4.01 -12.07 -5.68
C ALA A 2 4.19 -10.56 -5.79
N ASP A 3 5.34 -10.17 -6.26
CA ASP A 3 5.78 -8.82 -6.48
C ASP A 3 5.04 -8.17 -7.65
N PHE A 4 4.28 -7.12 -7.42
CA PHE A 4 3.62 -6.29 -8.40
C PHE A 4 4.24 -4.89 -8.49
N SER A 5 5.54 -4.82 -8.20
CA SER A 5 6.26 -3.59 -8.52
C SER A 5 6.29 -3.43 -10.04
N PRO A 6 6.19 -2.22 -10.54
CA PRO A 6 6.59 -1.95 -11.92
C PRO A 6 8.02 -2.45 -12.11
N PRO A 7 8.38 -3.01 -13.27
CA PRO A 7 9.69 -3.57 -13.50
C PRO A 7 10.76 -2.54 -13.20
N ASP A 8 11.63 -2.84 -12.24
CA ASP A 8 12.90 -2.14 -12.12
C ASP A 8 13.65 -2.37 -13.44
N GLU A 9 14.13 -1.32 -14.06
CA GLU A 9 15.04 -1.42 -15.20
C GLU A 9 16.22 -2.29 -14.78
N GLN A 10 16.25 -3.53 -15.27
CA GLN A 10 17.43 -4.38 -15.18
C GLN A 10 18.49 -3.73 -16.05
N ASN A 11 19.51 -3.17 -15.42
CA ASN A 11 20.74 -2.74 -16.08
C ASN A 11 21.48 -3.95 -16.66
N GLY A 12 21.14 -4.29 -17.88
CA GLY A 12 21.99 -5.06 -18.78
C GLY A 12 22.91 -4.07 -19.50
N ALA A 13 24.22 -4.16 -19.27
CA ALA A 13 25.21 -3.36 -19.94
C ALA A 13 25.17 -3.59 -21.45
N SER A 14 24.94 -2.58 -22.26
CA SER A 14 25.77 -2.12 -23.37
C SER A 14 25.03 -1.18 -24.32
N HIS A 15 25.75 -0.16 -24.71
CA HIS A 15 25.60 0.79 -25.83
C HIS A 15 24.75 2.06 -25.61
N ARG A 16 25.53 3.16 -25.50
CA ARG A 16 25.15 4.55 -25.63
C ARG A 16 24.30 4.81 -26.88
N LYS A 17 23.12 5.41 -26.69
CA LYS A 17 22.57 6.49 -27.53
C LYS A 17 21.35 7.14 -26.85
N GLY A 18 21.40 8.48 -26.73
CA GLY A 18 20.26 9.41 -26.72
C GLY A 18 19.25 9.26 -25.56
N GLY A 19 19.33 10.19 -24.57
CA GLY A 19 18.41 10.29 -23.48
C GLY A 19 16.95 10.47 -23.91
N LYS A 20 16.08 9.61 -23.35
CA LYS A 20 14.66 9.94 -23.13
C LYS A 20 14.41 9.76 -21.64
N SER A 21 14.04 10.85 -20.97
CA SER A 21 13.65 10.87 -19.57
C SER A 21 12.56 9.79 -19.32
N GLY A 22 12.84 8.88 -18.39
CA GLY A 22 11.88 7.87 -17.96
C GLY A 22 10.58 8.51 -17.48
N LYS A 23 9.45 8.03 -17.98
CA LYS A 23 8.13 8.50 -17.57
C LYS A 23 7.89 8.14 -16.12
N VAL A 24 7.91 9.14 -15.25
CA VAL A 24 7.40 9.04 -13.88
C VAL A 24 5.90 8.73 -13.98
N ALA A 25 5.45 7.65 -13.35
CA ALA A 25 4.03 7.35 -13.29
C ALA A 25 3.32 8.43 -12.46
N ASP A 26 2.59 9.32 -13.13
CA ASP A 26 1.86 10.44 -12.51
C ASP A 26 0.49 9.93 -12.03
N PHE A 27 0.38 9.61 -10.75
CA PHE A 27 -0.86 9.15 -10.11
C PHE A 27 -1.74 10.33 -9.71
N ARG A 28 -2.24 11.09 -10.69
CA ARG A 28 -3.23 12.14 -10.43
C ARG A 28 -4.64 11.57 -10.44
N TYR A 29 -5.33 11.74 -9.33
CA TYR A 29 -6.78 11.49 -9.26
C TYR A 29 -7.52 12.50 -10.14
N LYS A 30 -8.16 12.06 -11.25
CA LYS A 30 -9.12 12.86 -12.01
C LYS A 30 -10.51 12.64 -11.41
N ARG A 31 -11.06 13.64 -10.75
CA ARG A 31 -12.51 13.69 -10.48
C ARG A 31 -13.26 13.71 -11.83
N PRO A 32 -14.42 13.01 -11.95
CA PRO A 32 -15.29 13.17 -13.11
C PRO A 32 -15.74 14.64 -13.18
N GLY A 33 -15.40 15.31 -14.28
CA GLY A 33 -15.69 16.72 -14.49
C GLY A 33 -17.19 16.98 -14.65
N LYS A 34 -17.71 17.98 -13.97
CA LYS A 34 -18.99 18.59 -14.29
C LYS A 34 -18.91 19.21 -15.69
N PRO A 35 -19.98 19.16 -16.51
CA PRO A 35 -19.97 19.71 -17.86
C PRO A 35 -19.79 21.24 -17.82
N MET A 36 -18.78 21.72 -18.55
CA MET A 36 -18.54 23.13 -18.80
C MET A 36 -19.63 23.68 -19.71
N LYS A 37 -20.30 24.75 -19.25
CA LYS A 37 -21.15 25.58 -20.12
C LYS A 37 -20.25 26.54 -20.91
N ASP A 38 -20.42 26.51 -22.21
CA ASP A 38 -19.83 27.42 -23.17
C ASP A 38 -20.09 28.90 -22.82
N ARG A 39 -19.03 29.71 -22.81
CA ARG A 39 -19.18 31.15 -22.85
C ARG A 39 -18.24 31.75 -23.86
N ALA A 40 -18.89 32.36 -24.86
CA ALA A 40 -18.36 32.94 -26.06
C ALA A 40 -17.34 34.07 -25.86
N SER A 41 -16.48 34.17 -26.83
CA SER A 41 -15.50 35.21 -27.16
C SER A 41 -15.98 36.65 -27.11
N ARG A 42 -15.13 37.56 -26.60
CA ARG A 42 -15.09 38.96 -27.09
C ARG A 42 -13.65 39.44 -27.17
N LYS A 43 -13.30 39.81 -28.43
CA LYS A 43 -12.13 40.60 -28.85
C LYS A 43 -12.29 42.08 -28.48
N GLY A 44 -11.17 42.79 -28.31
CA GLY A 44 -11.11 44.26 -28.36
C GLY A 44 -9.80 44.78 -27.71
N ASN A 45 -8.84 44.95 -28.45
CA ASN A 45 -8.15 46.08 -29.07
C ASN A 45 -7.37 47.07 -28.17
N ALA A 46 -6.13 47.27 -28.62
CA ALA A 46 -4.99 48.09 -28.30
C ALA A 46 -5.17 49.62 -28.14
N ARG A 47 -4.18 50.23 -27.45
CA ARG A 47 -3.33 51.41 -27.82
C ARG A 47 -2.67 51.93 -26.57
N ALA A 48 -1.34 52.02 -26.41
CA ALA A 48 -0.31 52.89 -26.94
C ALA A 48 -0.27 54.32 -26.35
N GLY A 49 0.91 54.68 -25.84
CA GLY A 49 1.41 56.05 -25.63
C GLY A 49 1.59 56.38 -24.13
N GLY A 50 2.72 56.88 -23.62
CA GLY A 50 3.80 57.62 -24.16
C GLY A 50 4.62 58.20 -23.01
N ALA A 51 5.85 58.50 -23.21
CA ALA A 51 6.94 58.90 -22.32
C ALA A 51 6.72 60.22 -21.56
N SER A 52 7.44 60.40 -20.40
CA SER A 52 8.39 61.53 -20.28
C SER A 52 9.19 61.50 -18.97
N ARG A 53 10.45 61.89 -19.12
CA ARG A 53 11.55 62.13 -18.16
C ARG A 53 11.23 63.21 -17.11
N SER A 54 11.82 63.08 -15.90
CA SER A 54 12.84 64.09 -15.47
C SER A 54 13.55 63.69 -14.16
N GLN A 55 14.81 64.03 -14.14
CA GLN A 55 15.81 63.90 -13.09
C GLN A 55 15.54 64.84 -11.92
N THR A 56 15.93 64.47 -10.70
CA THR A 56 16.90 65.24 -9.86
C THR A 56 17.17 64.51 -8.53
N GLN A 57 18.44 64.31 -8.22
CA GLN A 57 19.01 64.12 -6.88
C GLN A 57 19.40 65.51 -6.27
N PRO A 58 19.92 65.62 -5.02
CA PRO A 58 20.12 64.72 -3.89
C PRO A 58 19.89 65.37 -2.49
N ARG A 59 20.13 64.60 -1.43
CA ARG A 59 20.64 64.93 -0.06
C ARG A 59 19.72 64.41 1.06
N GLY A 60 20.17 63.39 1.73
CA GLY A 60 20.89 63.49 2.99
C GLY A 60 20.12 63.09 4.23
N LYS A 61 20.61 62.05 4.91
CA LYS A 61 20.62 61.85 6.37
C LYS A 61 19.53 60.98 7.05
N ASN A 62 20.09 59.99 7.70
CA ASN A 62 19.65 59.22 8.87
C ASN A 62 18.76 57.99 8.61
N PRO A 63 19.22 56.78 9.09
CA PRO A 63 18.42 55.57 9.03
C PRO A 63 17.30 55.63 10.11
N PRO A 64 16.09 55.29 9.77
CA PRO A 64 15.03 55.13 10.76
C PRO A 64 15.27 53.86 11.57
N LYS A 65 15.08 53.98 12.87
CA LYS A 65 15.08 52.90 13.85
C LYS A 65 14.10 51.81 13.39
N GLN A 66 14.61 50.58 13.24
CA GLN A 66 13.82 49.41 13.03
C GLN A 66 12.90 49.19 14.24
N HIS A 67 11.63 49.54 14.13
CA HIS A 67 10.59 49.00 14.99
C HIS A 67 10.48 47.49 14.69
N LYS A 68 10.94 46.68 15.62
CA LYS A 68 10.57 45.26 15.65
C LYS A 68 9.06 45.20 15.88
N GLY A 69 8.30 45.01 14.81
CA GLY A 69 6.90 44.65 14.89
C GLY A 69 6.73 43.34 15.67
N PRO A 70 5.55 43.11 16.26
CA PRO A 70 5.28 41.86 16.97
C PRO A 70 5.57 40.66 16.06
N PRO A 71 6.11 39.54 16.63
CA PRO A 71 6.41 38.37 15.83
C PRO A 71 5.14 37.98 15.07
N ARG A 72 5.24 37.89 13.75
CA ARG A 72 4.14 37.39 12.91
C ARG A 72 3.80 35.98 13.41
N PRO A 73 2.50 35.66 13.61
CA PRO A 73 2.12 34.33 13.99
C PRO A 73 2.66 33.38 12.92
N PHE A 74 3.35 32.32 13.36
CA PHE A 74 3.80 31.24 12.50
C PHE A 74 2.57 30.66 11.80
N VAL A 75 2.42 30.95 10.52
CA VAL A 75 1.45 30.26 9.68
C VAL A 75 1.91 28.81 9.64
N SER A 76 1.11 27.90 10.18
CA SER A 76 1.33 26.46 10.11
C SER A 76 1.47 26.08 8.64
N SER A 77 2.69 25.89 8.19
CA SER A 77 2.95 25.37 6.85
C SER A 77 2.57 23.88 6.87
N GLY A 78 1.61 23.50 6.06
CA GLY A 78 1.31 22.10 5.73
C GLY A 78 2.55 21.33 5.26
N PRO A 79 2.38 20.04 4.84
CA PRO A 79 3.52 19.23 4.38
C PRO A 79 4.35 20.04 3.41
N ARG A 80 5.63 20.18 3.71
CA ARG A 80 6.51 21.10 2.96
C ARG A 80 6.59 20.67 1.51
N PRO A 81 6.21 21.53 0.54
CA PRO A 81 6.33 21.21 -0.88
C PRO A 81 7.76 20.77 -1.19
N GLY A 82 7.93 19.60 -1.80
CA GLY A 82 9.21 19.07 -2.22
C GLY A 82 9.87 18.05 -1.28
N GLN A 83 9.43 17.89 -0.01
CA GLN A 83 9.92 16.83 0.87
C GLN A 83 9.39 15.46 0.48
N ALA A 84 10.22 14.42 0.61
CA ALA A 84 9.85 13.05 0.36
C ALA A 84 9.57 12.31 1.68
N TYR A 85 8.47 11.57 1.69
CA TYR A 85 8.04 10.71 2.80
C TYR A 85 8.09 9.26 2.35
N ALA A 86 8.33 8.34 3.26
CA ALA A 86 8.40 6.92 2.94
C ALA A 86 7.61 6.06 3.92
N ALA A 87 7.09 4.96 3.38
CA ALA A 87 6.47 3.89 4.13
C ALA A 87 7.12 2.57 3.76
N ILE A 88 7.62 1.82 4.75
CA ILE A 88 8.05 0.43 4.61
C ILE A 88 7.04 -0.46 5.31
N ASP A 89 6.61 -1.50 4.62
CA ASP A 89 5.71 -2.53 5.09
C ASP A 89 6.42 -3.88 4.94
N LEU A 90 6.81 -4.47 6.07
CA LEU A 90 7.38 -5.80 6.14
C LEU A 90 6.30 -6.81 6.53
N GLY A 91 5.68 -7.40 5.55
CA GLY A 91 4.67 -8.45 5.71
C GLY A 91 5.28 -9.84 5.83
N THR A 92 4.41 -10.84 6.00
CA THR A 92 4.78 -12.26 6.10
C THR A 92 5.45 -12.79 4.82
N ASN A 93 5.07 -12.27 3.65
CA ASN A 93 5.59 -12.74 2.37
C ASN A 93 6.48 -11.72 1.65
N ASN A 94 6.18 -10.44 1.78
CA ASN A 94 6.80 -9.37 0.99
C ASN A 94 7.40 -8.27 1.88
N CYS A 95 8.54 -7.72 1.43
CA CYS A 95 9.06 -6.43 1.88
C CYS A 95 8.72 -5.37 0.83
N ARG A 96 8.02 -4.30 1.23
CA ARG A 96 7.52 -3.26 0.32
C ARG A 96 7.90 -1.87 0.81
N LEU A 97 8.31 -1.00 -0.12
CA LEU A 97 8.60 0.41 0.13
C LEU A 97 7.78 1.29 -0.81
N LEU A 98 7.28 2.39 -0.31
CA LEU A 98 6.66 3.44 -1.10
C LEU A 98 7.24 4.79 -0.68
N ILE A 99 7.75 5.57 -1.65
CA ILE A 99 8.26 6.92 -1.43
C ILE A 99 7.39 7.90 -2.20
N ALA A 100 6.91 8.95 -1.53
CA ALA A 100 6.00 9.91 -2.13
C ALA A 100 6.29 11.35 -1.68
N ARG A 101 5.78 12.30 -2.45
CA ARG A 101 5.75 13.73 -2.09
C ARG A 101 4.31 14.22 -1.99
N PRO A 102 4.00 15.11 -1.05
CA PRO A 102 2.69 15.74 -0.99
C PRO A 102 2.33 16.42 -2.32
N SER A 103 1.08 16.26 -2.76
CA SER A 103 0.58 16.84 -4.00
C SER A 103 -0.93 17.11 -3.88
N GLY A 104 -1.34 18.38 -3.78
CA GLY A 104 -2.73 18.75 -3.54
C GLY A 104 -3.25 18.14 -2.22
N GLU A 105 -4.45 17.54 -2.27
CA GLU A 105 -5.06 16.85 -1.11
C GLU A 105 -4.51 15.41 -0.90
N GLY A 106 -3.51 14.99 -1.69
CA GLY A 106 -2.94 13.64 -1.66
C GLY A 106 -1.43 13.66 -1.76
N PHE A 107 -0.89 12.68 -2.45
CA PHE A 107 0.55 12.56 -2.72
C PHE A 107 0.83 11.96 -4.08
N THR A 108 2.02 12.23 -4.62
CA THR A 108 2.55 11.62 -5.83
C THR A 108 3.66 10.66 -5.47
N VAL A 109 3.55 9.41 -5.91
CA VAL A 109 4.60 8.40 -5.74
C VAL A 109 5.80 8.75 -6.63
N ILE A 110 7.00 8.76 -6.04
CA ILE A 110 8.26 9.08 -6.74
C ILE A 110 9.20 7.90 -6.83
N ASP A 111 9.01 6.88 -6.00
CA ASP A 111 9.74 5.61 -6.05
C ASP A 111 8.97 4.53 -5.30
N ALA A 112 9.17 3.27 -5.69
CA ALA A 112 8.60 2.12 -5.03
C ALA A 112 9.58 0.95 -5.11
N PHE A 113 9.42 -0.02 -4.18
CA PHE A 113 10.13 -1.29 -4.22
C PHE A 113 9.26 -2.35 -3.58
N SER A 114 9.35 -3.56 -4.12
CA SER A 114 8.71 -4.73 -3.53
C SER A 114 9.56 -5.95 -3.84
N ARG A 115 9.71 -6.83 -2.86
CA ARG A 115 10.42 -8.10 -3.01
C ARG A 115 9.74 -9.18 -2.20
N VAL A 116 9.56 -10.34 -2.80
CA VAL A 116 9.14 -11.55 -2.09
C VAL A 116 10.31 -12.00 -1.22
N VAL A 117 10.11 -12.01 0.09
CA VAL A 117 11.13 -12.40 1.09
C VAL A 117 10.74 -13.70 1.82
N ARG A 118 9.44 -14.08 1.80
CA ARG A 118 8.89 -15.27 2.47
C ARG A 118 9.32 -15.35 3.92
N LEU A 119 9.24 -14.19 4.64
CA LEU A 119 9.70 -14.11 6.03
C LEU A 119 8.97 -15.09 6.95
N GLY A 120 7.67 -15.29 6.73
CA GLY A 120 6.85 -16.21 7.52
C GLY A 120 6.78 -17.63 6.99
N GLU A 121 7.68 -18.04 6.08
CA GLU A 121 7.76 -19.41 5.59
C GLU A 121 7.98 -20.40 6.75
N ASN A 122 7.12 -21.42 6.86
CA ASN A 122 7.11 -22.41 7.94
C ASN A 122 6.94 -21.84 9.38
N LEU A 123 6.62 -20.57 9.54
CA LEU A 123 6.43 -19.94 10.86
C LEU A 123 5.29 -20.61 11.65
N ALA A 124 4.21 -21.00 10.98
CA ALA A 124 3.07 -21.66 11.62
C ALA A 124 3.46 -22.98 12.32
N MET A 125 4.48 -23.68 11.80
CA MET A 125 4.96 -24.96 12.35
C MET A 125 6.11 -24.77 13.35
N SER A 126 7.04 -23.86 13.07
CA SER A 126 8.27 -23.68 13.86
C SER A 126 8.12 -22.68 15.02
N GLY A 127 7.20 -21.73 14.93
CA GLY A 127 7.08 -20.60 15.84
C GLY A 127 8.25 -19.60 15.75
N LYS A 128 9.14 -19.73 14.75
CA LYS A 128 10.34 -18.91 14.57
C LYS A 128 10.56 -18.55 13.10
N LEU A 129 11.13 -17.36 12.87
CA LEU A 129 11.69 -16.99 11.58
C LEU A 129 12.95 -17.81 11.30
N SER A 130 13.10 -18.35 10.10
CA SER A 130 14.31 -19.06 9.71
C SER A 130 15.44 -18.08 9.36
N ASP A 131 16.70 -18.49 9.54
CA ASP A 131 17.86 -17.66 9.25
C ASP A 131 17.89 -17.24 7.76
N ASP A 132 17.60 -18.17 6.83
CA ASP A 132 17.52 -17.88 5.40
C ASP A 132 16.46 -16.82 5.07
N ALA A 133 15.30 -16.86 5.72
CA ALA A 133 14.24 -15.86 5.52
C ALA A 133 14.63 -14.52 6.10
N MET A 134 15.29 -14.50 7.26
CA MET A 134 15.83 -13.27 7.85
C MET A 134 16.91 -12.66 6.95
N ASP A 135 17.85 -13.44 6.40
CA ASP A 135 18.91 -12.97 5.50
C ASP A 135 18.33 -12.38 4.21
N ARG A 136 17.38 -13.06 3.57
CA ARG A 136 16.67 -12.54 2.39
C ARG A 136 15.98 -11.20 2.69
N THR A 137 15.42 -11.07 3.88
CA THR A 137 14.69 -9.88 4.30
C THR A 137 15.65 -8.72 4.58
N VAL A 138 16.78 -8.95 5.28
CA VAL A 138 17.83 -7.95 5.50
C VAL A 138 18.37 -7.44 4.17
N ALA A 139 18.64 -8.33 3.20
CA ALA A 139 19.07 -7.94 1.87
C ALA A 139 18.04 -7.05 1.13
N ALA A 140 16.73 -7.31 1.30
CA ALA A 140 15.68 -6.47 0.74
C ALA A 140 15.60 -5.10 1.44
N LEU A 141 15.71 -5.07 2.77
CA LEU A 141 15.70 -3.84 3.56
C LEU A 141 16.93 -2.97 3.31
N SER A 142 18.09 -3.57 3.02
CA SER A 142 19.29 -2.83 2.60
C SER A 142 19.05 -2.04 1.31
N VAL A 143 18.33 -2.62 0.33
CA VAL A 143 17.91 -1.91 -0.88
C VAL A 143 16.95 -0.77 -0.54
N CYS A 144 16.02 -0.99 0.41
CA CYS A 144 15.13 0.07 0.89
C CYS A 144 15.93 1.22 1.50
N ALA A 145 16.90 0.94 2.38
CA ALA A 145 17.77 1.94 2.98
C ALA A 145 18.53 2.78 1.93
N ASP A 146 19.04 2.14 0.89
CA ASP A 146 19.69 2.83 -0.24
C ASP A 146 18.73 3.76 -0.99
N LYS A 147 17.48 3.30 -1.23
CA LYS A 147 16.47 4.13 -1.88
C LYS A 147 16.07 5.32 -1.01
N LEU A 148 15.90 5.14 0.30
CA LEU A 148 15.63 6.24 1.25
C LEU A 148 16.71 7.32 1.19
N ARG A 149 17.99 6.91 1.20
CA ARG A 149 19.15 7.82 1.08
C ARG A 149 19.17 8.56 -0.25
N ARG A 150 19.07 7.84 -1.37
CA ARG A 150 19.10 8.42 -2.74
C ARG A 150 17.96 9.41 -3.00
N ARG A 151 16.78 9.19 -2.40
CA ARG A 151 15.60 10.07 -2.54
C ARG A 151 15.57 11.20 -1.54
N ASN A 152 16.55 11.30 -0.65
CA ASN A 152 16.59 12.29 0.44
C ASN A 152 15.28 12.29 1.22
N VAL A 153 14.84 11.11 1.67
CA VAL A 153 13.59 10.97 2.42
C VAL A 153 13.70 11.75 3.73
N TYR A 154 12.74 12.63 3.95
CA TYR A 154 12.68 13.48 5.14
C TYR A 154 12.18 12.70 6.37
N LEU A 155 11.10 11.97 6.21
CA LEU A 155 10.49 11.18 7.26
C LEU A 155 10.02 9.85 6.71
N ALA A 156 10.33 8.76 7.43
CA ALA A 156 9.91 7.42 7.09
C ALA A 156 9.26 6.76 8.31
N ARG A 157 8.23 5.96 8.07
CA ARG A 157 7.72 4.99 9.04
C ARG A 157 7.84 3.60 8.45
N SER A 158 8.47 2.70 9.19
CA SER A 158 8.71 1.32 8.79
C SER A 158 8.02 0.39 9.78
N VAL A 159 7.16 -0.47 9.29
CA VAL A 159 6.39 -1.38 10.12
C VAL A 159 6.65 -2.83 9.75
N ALA A 160 6.60 -3.70 10.77
CA ALA A 160 6.59 -5.14 10.62
C ALA A 160 5.26 -5.69 11.17
N THR A 161 4.69 -6.69 10.50
CA THR A 161 3.35 -7.16 10.78
C THR A 161 3.35 -8.61 11.33
N GLU A 162 2.39 -9.43 10.97
CA GLU A 162 2.06 -10.72 11.55
C GLU A 162 3.27 -11.66 11.72
N ALA A 163 4.18 -11.76 10.75
CA ALA A 163 5.33 -12.68 10.85
C ALA A 163 6.23 -12.33 12.05
N CYS A 164 6.60 -11.04 12.19
CA CYS A 164 7.43 -10.60 13.32
C CYS A 164 6.66 -10.64 14.64
N ARG A 165 5.36 -10.31 14.61
CA ARG A 165 4.49 -10.31 15.79
C ARG A 165 4.33 -11.71 16.40
N ARG A 166 4.27 -12.76 15.56
CA ARG A 166 4.10 -14.14 16.02
C ARG A 166 5.40 -14.87 16.34
N ALA A 167 6.48 -14.50 15.71
CA ALA A 167 7.74 -15.22 15.85
C ALA A 167 8.38 -14.98 17.22
N SER A 168 8.81 -16.04 17.90
CA SER A 168 9.51 -15.94 19.17
C SER A 168 10.87 -15.24 19.09
N ASN A 169 11.45 -15.13 17.86
CA ASN A 169 12.68 -14.39 17.55
C ASN A 169 12.41 -13.08 16.79
N GLY A 170 11.16 -12.61 16.73
CA GLY A 170 10.78 -11.41 15.98
C GLY A 170 11.50 -10.16 16.47
N GLU A 171 11.52 -9.90 17.77
CA GLU A 171 12.22 -8.74 18.36
C GLU A 171 13.73 -8.76 18.09
N ALA A 172 14.38 -9.92 18.25
CA ALA A 172 15.80 -10.06 17.94
C ALA A 172 16.09 -9.80 16.46
N PHE A 173 15.17 -10.20 15.57
CA PHE A 173 15.28 -9.91 14.15
C PHE A 173 15.15 -8.40 13.83
N ILE A 174 14.22 -7.69 14.47
CA ILE A 174 14.07 -6.24 14.33
C ILE A 174 15.35 -5.51 14.73
N GLU A 175 15.98 -5.91 15.83
CA GLU A 175 17.24 -5.32 16.27
C GLU A 175 18.37 -5.58 15.27
N ARG A 176 18.49 -6.82 14.76
CA ARG A 176 19.43 -7.17 13.69
C ARG A 176 19.21 -6.27 12.44
N VAL A 177 17.96 -6.06 12.03
CA VAL A 177 17.65 -5.17 10.90
C VAL A 177 18.14 -3.75 11.17
N ARG A 178 17.94 -3.24 12.38
CA ARG A 178 18.40 -1.90 12.77
C ARG A 178 19.93 -1.77 12.69
N GLU A 179 20.65 -2.77 13.21
CA GLU A 179 22.10 -2.80 13.18
C GLU A 179 22.68 -2.87 11.77
N GLU A 180 22.15 -3.76 10.92
CA GLU A 180 22.70 -4.01 9.59
C GLU A 180 22.26 -3.00 8.53
N THR A 181 21.05 -2.40 8.65
CA THR A 181 20.49 -1.54 7.60
C THR A 181 20.27 -0.09 8.03
N GLY A 182 20.23 0.17 9.34
CA GLY A 182 19.84 1.45 9.92
C GLY A 182 18.32 1.72 9.88
N ILE A 183 17.50 0.77 9.43
CA ILE A 183 16.04 0.90 9.41
C ILE A 183 15.48 0.49 10.77
N ALA A 184 14.77 1.41 11.43
CA ALA A 184 13.98 1.09 12.62
C ALA A 184 12.60 0.59 12.19
N LEU A 185 12.31 -0.68 12.44
CA LEU A 185 11.00 -1.30 12.20
C LEU A 185 10.20 -1.32 13.52
N ASP A 186 8.92 -0.95 13.45
CA ASP A 186 7.97 -1.10 14.56
C ASP A 186 7.13 -2.35 14.31
N ILE A 187 7.08 -3.29 15.27
CA ILE A 187 6.11 -4.39 15.22
C ILE A 187 4.74 -3.81 15.62
N ILE A 188 3.86 -3.60 14.66
CA ILE A 188 2.54 -3.00 14.92
C ILE A 188 1.52 -4.04 15.36
N SER A 189 0.53 -3.61 16.15
CA SER A 189 -0.61 -4.44 16.51
C SER A 189 -1.49 -4.73 15.29
N ALA A 190 -2.30 -5.81 15.37
CA ALA A 190 -3.28 -6.13 14.32
C ALA A 190 -4.33 -5.02 14.16
N GLU A 191 -4.69 -4.31 15.23
CA GLU A 191 -5.57 -3.15 15.19
C GLU A 191 -4.98 -2.00 14.38
N GLU A 192 -3.71 -1.66 14.62
CA GLU A 192 -3.01 -0.61 13.88
C GLU A 192 -2.82 -1.00 12.41
N GLU A 193 -2.55 -2.29 12.13
CA GLU A 193 -2.48 -2.83 10.78
C GLU A 193 -3.81 -2.62 10.03
N ALA A 194 -4.94 -3.01 10.64
CA ALA A 194 -6.29 -2.81 10.11
C ALA A 194 -6.60 -1.31 9.91
N ARG A 195 -6.28 -0.46 10.89
CA ARG A 195 -6.49 1.00 10.81
C ARG A 195 -5.71 1.62 9.65
N LEU A 196 -4.45 1.24 9.47
CA LEU A 196 -3.62 1.75 8.38
C LEU A 196 -4.12 1.26 7.02
N ALA A 197 -4.56 0.02 6.90
CA ALA A 197 -5.15 -0.51 5.69
C ALA A 197 -6.41 0.28 5.28
N VAL A 198 -7.31 0.53 6.23
CA VAL A 198 -8.51 1.36 6.01
C VAL A 198 -8.12 2.76 5.56
N LEU A 199 -7.22 3.43 6.29
CA LEU A 199 -6.77 4.79 5.95
C LEU A 199 -6.16 4.87 4.54
N GLY A 200 -5.52 3.80 4.09
CA GLY A 200 -4.93 3.70 2.75
C GLY A 200 -5.96 3.57 1.63
N CYS A 201 -7.01 2.77 1.83
CA CYS A 201 -7.91 2.36 0.75
C CYS A 201 -9.35 2.91 0.84
N GLN A 202 -9.81 3.46 1.97
CA GLN A 202 -11.20 3.91 2.15
C GLN A 202 -11.69 4.92 1.11
N ILE A 203 -10.79 5.69 0.49
CA ILE A 203 -11.12 6.63 -0.58
C ILE A 203 -11.67 5.93 -1.83
N LEU A 204 -11.41 4.63 -1.99
CA LEU A 204 -11.89 3.79 -3.09
C LEU A 204 -13.21 3.08 -2.76
N LEU A 205 -13.71 3.24 -1.53
CA LEU A 205 -14.98 2.65 -1.16
C LEU A 205 -16.09 3.24 -2.02
N GLU A 206 -16.91 2.36 -2.59
CA GLU A 206 -18.06 2.76 -3.40
C GLU A 206 -18.99 3.67 -2.58
N GLN A 207 -19.52 4.72 -3.20
CA GLN A 207 -20.47 5.60 -2.54
C GLN A 207 -21.79 4.85 -2.25
N GLY A 208 -22.37 5.06 -1.07
CA GLY A 208 -23.60 4.44 -0.64
C GLY A 208 -23.90 4.74 0.82
N GLN A 209 -25.13 4.48 1.26
CA GLN A 209 -25.58 4.74 2.62
C GLN A 209 -25.45 3.53 3.55
N GLY A 210 -25.30 2.33 3.01
CA GLY A 210 -25.16 1.10 3.79
C GLY A 210 -23.79 0.96 4.47
N PRO A 211 -23.64 -0.04 5.36
CA PRO A 211 -22.37 -0.38 5.96
C PRO A 211 -21.37 -0.86 4.93
N ALA A 212 -20.08 -0.85 5.30
CA ALA A 212 -19.05 -1.37 4.44
C ALA A 212 -18.10 -2.29 5.20
N ILE A 213 -17.65 -3.36 4.56
CA ILE A 213 -16.55 -4.19 5.06
C ILE A 213 -15.34 -3.98 4.16
N ILE A 214 -14.27 -3.50 4.75
CA ILE A 214 -12.94 -3.51 4.13
C ILE A 214 -12.20 -4.73 4.62
N PHE A 215 -11.54 -5.45 3.71
CA PHE A 215 -10.73 -6.60 4.08
C PHE A 215 -9.38 -6.60 3.36
N ASP A 216 -8.35 -7.03 4.08
CA ASP A 216 -6.98 -7.22 3.59
C ASP A 216 -6.58 -8.69 3.75
N ILE A 217 -6.38 -9.39 2.62
CA ILE A 217 -5.91 -10.78 2.63
C ILE A 217 -4.39 -10.79 2.58
N GLY A 218 -3.76 -10.78 3.75
CA GLY A 218 -2.31 -10.76 3.89
C GLY A 218 -1.63 -12.11 3.64
N GLY A 219 -0.32 -12.15 3.91
CA GLY A 219 0.45 -13.40 3.85
C GLY A 219 0.23 -14.28 5.07
N GLY A 220 0.21 -13.70 6.26
CA GLY A 220 0.08 -14.38 7.55
C GLY A 220 -1.29 -14.26 8.19
N SER A 221 -2.00 -13.19 7.92
CA SER A 221 -3.30 -12.88 8.52
C SER A 221 -4.29 -12.33 7.48
N THR A 222 -5.54 -12.23 7.87
CA THR A 222 -6.59 -11.49 7.15
C THR A 222 -7.28 -10.56 8.12
N GLU A 223 -7.30 -9.28 7.80
CA GLU A 223 -7.99 -8.23 8.53
C GLU A 223 -9.35 -7.97 7.90
N LEU A 224 -10.36 -7.82 8.75
CA LEU A 224 -11.74 -7.45 8.39
C LEU A 224 -12.14 -6.25 9.23
N VAL A 225 -12.66 -5.21 8.60
CA VAL A 225 -13.06 -3.98 9.28
C VAL A 225 -14.45 -3.57 8.84
N LEU A 226 -15.37 -3.48 9.80
CA LEU A 226 -16.68 -2.91 9.58
C LEU A 226 -16.62 -1.40 9.72
N LEU A 227 -17.10 -0.71 8.70
CA LEU A 227 -17.26 0.73 8.67
C LEU A 227 -18.74 1.09 8.62
N GLU A 228 -19.11 2.07 9.43
CA GLU A 228 -20.41 2.74 9.29
C GLU A 228 -20.28 4.05 8.51
N HIS A 229 -21.35 4.38 7.81
CA HIS A 229 -21.45 5.63 7.10
C HIS A 229 -21.75 6.76 8.09
N GLY A 230 -20.75 7.64 8.31
CA GLY A 230 -20.94 8.90 9.06
C GLY A 230 -21.15 10.09 8.12
N SER A 231 -21.49 11.25 8.64
CA SER A 231 -21.66 12.51 7.90
C SER A 231 -20.36 13.06 7.27
N GLY A 232 -19.36 12.22 7.07
CA GLY A 232 -18.05 12.60 6.52
C GLY A 232 -17.17 11.39 6.22
N VAL A 233 -16.11 11.18 6.98
CA VAL A 233 -15.18 10.04 6.84
C VAL A 233 -15.82 8.81 7.48
N PRO A 234 -15.85 7.64 6.80
CA PRO A 234 -16.33 6.39 7.39
C PRO A 234 -15.61 6.08 8.69
N GLN A 235 -16.34 5.65 9.71
CA GLN A 235 -15.78 5.31 11.02
C GLN A 235 -15.66 3.80 11.17
N MET A 236 -14.52 3.36 11.71
CA MET A 236 -14.31 1.97 12.07
C MET A 236 -15.14 1.65 13.32
N VAL A 237 -16.10 0.75 13.18
CA VAL A 237 -17.02 0.33 14.24
C VAL A 237 -16.52 -0.92 14.92
N ASP A 238 -16.06 -1.87 14.14
CA ASP A 238 -15.55 -3.15 14.63
C ASP A 238 -14.51 -3.71 13.67
N TRP A 239 -13.62 -4.56 14.19
CA TRP A 239 -12.57 -5.18 13.40
C TRP A 239 -12.24 -6.58 13.90
N LEU A 240 -11.63 -7.37 13.01
CA LEU A 240 -11.10 -8.70 13.32
C LEU A 240 -9.81 -8.90 12.53
N SER A 241 -8.81 -9.51 13.16
CA SER A 241 -7.69 -10.14 12.49
C SER A 241 -7.70 -11.63 12.80
N VAL A 242 -7.60 -12.47 11.77
CA VAL A 242 -7.46 -13.92 11.92
C VAL A 242 -6.10 -14.36 11.39
N PRO A 243 -5.45 -15.38 11.98
CA PRO A 243 -4.12 -15.84 11.59
C PRO A 243 -4.14 -16.70 10.31
N TRP A 244 -5.00 -16.33 9.36
CA TRP A 244 -5.14 -16.96 8.05
C TRP A 244 -4.88 -15.96 6.94
N GLY A 245 -3.66 -15.97 6.46
CA GLY A 245 -3.26 -15.36 5.20
C GLY A 245 -2.90 -16.45 4.18
N VAL A 246 -2.46 -16.06 3.00
CA VAL A 246 -2.19 -17.04 1.93
C VAL A 246 -1.03 -17.98 2.26
N VAL A 247 -0.04 -17.55 3.03
CA VAL A 247 1.09 -18.39 3.47
C VAL A 247 0.65 -19.27 4.64
N SER A 248 0.17 -18.68 5.74
CA SER A 248 -0.18 -19.41 6.96
C SER A 248 -1.27 -20.45 6.71
N LEU A 249 -2.27 -20.17 5.87
CA LEU A 249 -3.31 -21.12 5.51
C LEU A 249 -2.76 -22.27 4.66
N THR A 250 -1.88 -21.99 3.71
CA THR A 250 -1.22 -23.03 2.90
C THR A 250 -0.32 -23.90 3.76
N ASP A 251 0.48 -23.32 4.64
CA ASP A 251 1.39 -24.06 5.53
C ASP A 251 0.64 -24.97 6.51
N THR A 252 -0.53 -24.52 7.00
CA THR A 252 -1.30 -25.26 8.01
C THR A 252 -2.21 -26.33 7.41
N VAL A 253 -2.87 -26.05 6.30
CA VAL A 253 -3.87 -26.95 5.69
C VAL A 253 -3.26 -27.87 4.65
N GLY A 254 -2.22 -27.41 3.97
CA GLY A 254 -1.55 -28.09 2.87
C GLY A 254 -1.75 -27.36 1.54
N LYS A 255 -0.91 -27.74 0.55
CA LYS A 255 -0.98 -27.20 -0.81
C LYS A 255 -2.15 -27.83 -1.57
N VAL A 256 -2.80 -27.04 -2.44
CA VAL A 256 -3.86 -27.51 -3.34
C VAL A 256 -3.20 -28.11 -4.59
N GLU A 257 -2.78 -29.36 -4.47
CA GLU A 257 -2.06 -30.14 -5.49
C GLU A 257 -2.62 -31.57 -5.59
N GLY A 258 -2.03 -32.42 -6.43
CA GLY A 258 -2.49 -33.79 -6.68
C GLY A 258 -3.62 -33.85 -7.73
N ASP A 259 -4.45 -34.89 -7.66
CA ASP A 259 -5.59 -35.06 -8.55
C ASP A 259 -6.75 -34.09 -8.25
N ALA A 260 -7.81 -34.14 -9.03
CA ALA A 260 -8.93 -33.18 -8.89
C ALA A 260 -9.68 -33.35 -7.56
N GLU A 261 -9.80 -34.57 -7.05
CA GLU A 261 -10.50 -34.85 -5.78
C GLU A 261 -9.66 -34.36 -4.59
N GLN A 262 -8.36 -34.63 -4.61
CA GLN A 262 -7.42 -34.15 -3.59
C GLN A 262 -7.42 -32.63 -3.52
N ARG A 263 -7.34 -31.95 -4.68
CA ARG A 263 -7.40 -30.48 -4.74
C ARG A 263 -8.71 -29.93 -4.16
N ALA A 264 -9.84 -30.53 -4.55
CA ALA A 264 -11.15 -30.13 -4.04
C ALA A 264 -11.27 -30.31 -2.52
N ALA A 265 -10.75 -31.42 -1.98
CA ALA A 265 -10.77 -31.73 -0.55
C ALA A 265 -9.95 -30.71 0.27
N VAL A 266 -8.71 -30.41 -0.18
CA VAL A 266 -7.85 -29.41 0.48
C VAL A 266 -8.48 -28.03 0.42
N TYR A 267 -9.01 -27.61 -0.75
CA TYR A 267 -9.68 -26.33 -0.91
C TYR A 267 -10.92 -26.19 0.00
N ALA A 268 -11.74 -27.24 0.07
CA ALA A 268 -12.89 -27.27 0.98
C ALA A 268 -12.48 -27.18 2.46
N LYS A 269 -11.36 -27.83 2.84
CA LYS A 269 -10.80 -27.73 4.19
C LYS A 269 -10.33 -26.31 4.49
N MET A 270 -9.64 -25.64 3.56
CA MET A 270 -9.22 -24.22 3.70
C MET A 270 -10.44 -23.34 3.97
N ARG A 271 -11.50 -23.43 3.14
CA ARG A 271 -12.74 -22.65 3.31
C ARG A 271 -13.40 -22.89 4.67
N ARG A 272 -13.47 -24.15 5.12
CA ARG A 272 -14.05 -24.49 6.41
C ARG A 272 -13.32 -23.82 7.57
N VAL A 273 -11.98 -23.93 7.63
CA VAL A 273 -11.14 -23.33 8.67
C VAL A 273 -11.32 -21.81 8.72
N VAL A 274 -11.32 -21.17 7.57
CA VAL A 274 -11.52 -19.73 7.47
C VAL A 274 -12.91 -19.31 7.94
N ARG A 275 -13.97 -19.99 7.49
CA ARG A 275 -15.34 -19.69 7.89
C ARG A 275 -15.58 -19.87 9.38
N GLU A 276 -15.02 -20.89 9.97
CA GLU A 276 -15.05 -21.11 11.43
C GLU A 276 -14.42 -19.93 12.16
N SER A 277 -13.29 -19.44 11.71
CA SER A 277 -12.59 -18.28 12.31
C SER A 277 -13.36 -16.96 12.17
N PHE A 278 -14.13 -16.79 11.11
CA PHE A 278 -14.96 -15.60 10.91
C PHE A 278 -16.31 -15.65 11.64
N SER A 279 -16.75 -16.84 12.10
CA SER A 279 -18.12 -17.06 12.60
C SER A 279 -18.50 -16.17 13.79
N HIS A 280 -17.57 -15.95 14.73
CA HIS A 280 -17.83 -15.10 15.90
C HIS A 280 -17.96 -13.62 15.50
N PHE A 281 -17.10 -13.14 14.63
CA PHE A 281 -17.16 -11.77 14.12
C PHE A 281 -18.44 -11.56 13.30
N ALA A 282 -18.78 -12.49 12.43
CA ALA A 282 -19.99 -12.42 11.63
C ALA A 282 -21.26 -12.29 12.52
N LYS A 283 -21.34 -13.06 13.60
CA LYS A 283 -22.45 -12.94 14.57
C LYS A 283 -22.45 -11.58 15.29
N ARG A 284 -21.28 -11.07 15.65
CA ARG A 284 -21.12 -9.80 16.37
C ARG A 284 -21.54 -8.62 15.54
N ILE A 285 -21.13 -8.57 14.26
CA ILE A 285 -21.43 -7.45 13.36
C ILE A 285 -22.74 -7.63 12.56
N GLY A 286 -23.38 -8.81 12.60
CA GLY A 286 -24.57 -9.13 11.81
C GLY A 286 -25.64 -8.03 11.83
N PRO A 287 -26.08 -7.55 13.01
CA PRO A 287 -27.10 -6.50 13.09
C PRO A 287 -26.72 -5.20 12.38
N ALA A 288 -25.44 -4.84 12.37
CA ALA A 288 -24.93 -3.64 11.68
C ALA A 288 -24.69 -3.90 10.19
N ALA A 289 -24.17 -5.09 9.84
CA ALA A 289 -23.88 -5.46 8.45
C ALA A 289 -25.16 -5.67 7.60
N GLU A 290 -26.30 -5.96 8.22
CA GLU A 290 -27.61 -6.16 7.57
C GLU A 290 -28.40 -4.85 7.38
N GLN A 291 -27.88 -3.71 7.84
CA GLN A 291 -28.54 -2.40 7.70
C GLN A 291 -28.36 -1.79 6.31
N GLY A 292 -29.04 -2.31 5.30
CA GLY A 292 -29.02 -1.79 3.93
C GLY A 292 -28.05 -2.52 3.00
N ASP A 293 -27.66 -1.88 1.90
CA ASP A 293 -26.76 -2.46 0.90
C ASP A 293 -25.32 -2.53 1.41
N LEU A 294 -24.89 -3.71 1.79
CA LEU A 294 -23.50 -3.95 2.21
C LEU A 294 -22.53 -3.74 1.05
N ARG A 295 -21.51 -2.94 1.29
CA ARG A 295 -20.43 -2.68 0.35
C ARG A 295 -19.17 -3.41 0.78
N LEU A 296 -18.50 -4.07 -0.18
CA LEU A 296 -17.25 -4.76 0.05
C LEU A 296 -16.10 -4.05 -0.69
N LEU A 297 -15.00 -3.85 0.00
CA LEU A 297 -13.74 -3.38 -0.59
C LEU A 297 -12.63 -4.32 -0.16
N GLY A 298 -12.04 -5.03 -1.12
CA GLY A 298 -10.92 -5.91 -0.89
C GLY A 298 -9.60 -5.27 -1.30
N THR A 299 -8.58 -5.42 -0.47
CA THR A 299 -7.21 -5.03 -0.79
C THR A 299 -6.29 -6.23 -0.83
N SER A 300 -5.07 -6.03 -1.25
CA SER A 300 -3.99 -7.02 -1.35
C SER A 300 -3.83 -7.72 -2.70
N GLY A 301 -2.75 -8.53 -2.76
CA GLY A 301 -2.36 -9.22 -3.99
C GLY A 301 -3.35 -10.27 -4.49
N THR A 302 -4.14 -10.90 -3.62
CA THR A 302 -5.19 -11.83 -4.04
C THR A 302 -6.26 -11.11 -4.85
N VAL A 303 -6.86 -10.07 -4.26
CA VAL A 303 -7.98 -9.35 -4.86
C VAL A 303 -7.56 -8.68 -6.18
N THR A 304 -6.39 -8.04 -6.18
CA THR A 304 -5.86 -7.36 -7.38
C THR A 304 -5.47 -8.35 -8.50
N THR A 305 -5.00 -9.57 -8.15
CA THR A 305 -4.76 -10.62 -9.13
C THR A 305 -6.06 -11.07 -9.79
N LEU A 306 -7.10 -11.34 -9.00
CA LEU A 306 -8.40 -11.76 -9.53
C LEU A 306 -9.04 -10.66 -10.39
N ALA A 307 -8.88 -9.39 -9.99
CA ALA A 307 -9.30 -8.24 -10.78
C ALA A 307 -8.55 -8.17 -12.14
N SER A 308 -7.24 -8.45 -12.15
CA SER A 308 -6.46 -8.51 -13.38
C SER A 308 -6.94 -9.63 -14.32
N LEU A 309 -7.31 -10.80 -13.76
CA LEU A 309 -7.88 -11.92 -14.53
C LEU A 309 -9.28 -11.58 -15.05
N HIS A 310 -10.10 -10.87 -14.26
CA HIS A 310 -11.41 -10.39 -14.71
C HIS A 310 -11.27 -9.47 -15.93
N LEU A 311 -10.29 -8.57 -15.91
CA LEU A 311 -9.98 -7.68 -17.05
C LEU A 311 -9.21 -8.39 -18.19
N LYS A 312 -8.83 -9.66 -18.01
CA LYS A 312 -8.02 -10.44 -18.97
C LYS A 312 -6.70 -9.74 -19.33
N LEU A 313 -6.06 -9.09 -18.34
CA LEU A 313 -4.80 -8.42 -18.57
C LEU A 313 -3.68 -9.43 -18.87
N PRO A 314 -2.80 -9.17 -19.86
CA PRO A 314 -1.66 -10.02 -20.15
C PRO A 314 -0.58 -9.95 -19.07
N GLN A 315 -0.52 -8.81 -18.39
CA GLN A 315 0.35 -8.54 -17.24
C GLN A 315 -0.36 -7.60 -16.26
N TYR A 316 0.11 -7.56 -15.04
CA TYR A 316 -0.47 -6.70 -14.02
C TYR A 316 -0.36 -5.21 -14.39
N ASP A 317 -1.48 -4.49 -14.28
CA ASP A 317 -1.56 -3.03 -14.42
C ASP A 317 -2.31 -2.44 -13.23
N ARG A 318 -1.55 -1.78 -12.35
CA ARG A 318 -2.10 -1.11 -11.17
C ARG A 318 -3.20 -0.11 -11.50
N ASN A 319 -3.02 0.67 -12.56
CA ASN A 319 -3.97 1.72 -12.92
C ASN A 319 -5.31 1.16 -13.42
N ALA A 320 -5.30 -0.06 -13.96
CA ALA A 320 -6.50 -0.74 -14.41
C ALA A 320 -7.29 -1.36 -13.26
N VAL A 321 -6.62 -1.79 -12.18
CA VAL A 321 -7.27 -2.53 -11.08
C VAL A 321 -7.58 -1.66 -9.86
N ASP A 322 -6.84 -0.58 -9.59
CA ASP A 322 -7.03 0.27 -8.42
C ASP A 322 -8.30 1.11 -8.54
N GLY A 323 -9.31 0.83 -7.71
CA GLY A 323 -10.63 1.44 -7.75
C GLY A 323 -11.62 0.75 -8.69
N LEU A 324 -11.27 -0.42 -9.25
CA LEU A 324 -12.19 -1.23 -10.05
C LEU A 324 -13.32 -1.78 -9.18
N ILE A 325 -14.53 -1.80 -9.72
CA ILE A 325 -15.69 -2.47 -9.13
C ILE A 325 -16.01 -3.68 -9.99
N VAL A 326 -15.97 -4.87 -9.38
CA VAL A 326 -16.15 -6.16 -10.09
C VAL A 326 -17.40 -6.86 -9.60
N PRO A 327 -18.21 -7.45 -10.50
CA PRO A 327 -19.31 -8.33 -10.08
C PRO A 327 -18.78 -9.52 -9.26
N VAL A 328 -19.38 -9.77 -8.09
CA VAL A 328 -18.97 -10.88 -7.21
C VAL A 328 -19.03 -12.23 -7.95
N GLN A 329 -20.01 -12.40 -8.84
CA GLN A 329 -20.13 -13.63 -9.63
C GLN A 329 -18.89 -13.87 -10.53
N SER A 330 -18.28 -12.80 -11.07
CA SER A 330 -17.03 -12.92 -11.83
C SER A 330 -15.88 -13.38 -10.94
N MET A 331 -15.78 -12.83 -9.73
CA MET A 331 -14.77 -13.26 -8.75
C MET A 331 -14.94 -14.75 -8.40
N ARG A 332 -16.19 -15.20 -8.13
CA ARG A 332 -16.48 -16.61 -7.86
C ARG A 332 -16.10 -17.53 -9.02
N GLY A 333 -16.40 -17.15 -10.25
CA GLY A 333 -16.01 -17.93 -11.43
C GLY A 333 -14.49 -18.08 -11.56
N ILE A 334 -13.74 -17.00 -11.28
CA ILE A 334 -12.27 -17.01 -11.32
C ILE A 334 -11.69 -17.85 -10.17
N THR A 335 -12.21 -17.72 -8.95
CA THR A 335 -11.73 -18.53 -7.80
C THR A 335 -11.95 -20.02 -8.05
N GLN A 336 -13.11 -20.43 -8.56
CA GLN A 336 -13.41 -21.82 -8.92
C GLN A 336 -12.48 -22.34 -10.03
N MET A 337 -12.28 -21.55 -11.08
CA MET A 337 -11.36 -21.89 -12.15
C MET A 337 -9.93 -22.11 -11.62
N LEU A 338 -9.44 -21.25 -10.72
CA LEU A 338 -8.11 -21.39 -10.14
C LEU A 338 -8.02 -22.60 -9.18
N ALA A 339 -9.04 -22.85 -8.37
CA ALA A 339 -9.07 -23.97 -7.45
C ALA A 339 -9.06 -25.32 -8.19
N SER A 340 -9.69 -25.41 -9.36
CA SER A 340 -9.74 -26.65 -10.17
C SER A 340 -8.44 -26.98 -10.89
N LYS A 341 -7.55 -26.00 -11.12
CA LYS A 341 -6.28 -26.17 -11.85
C LYS A 341 -5.18 -26.77 -10.98
N SER A 342 -4.22 -27.48 -11.61
CA SER A 342 -2.96 -27.87 -10.98
C SER A 342 -2.07 -26.65 -10.69
N PRO A 343 -1.07 -26.75 -9.79
CA PRO A 343 -0.08 -25.67 -9.59
C PRO A 343 0.63 -25.24 -10.88
N GLU A 344 0.97 -26.22 -11.74
CA GLU A 344 1.63 -26.02 -13.03
C GLU A 344 0.75 -25.23 -13.99
N ASP A 345 -0.55 -25.61 -14.10
CA ASP A 345 -1.52 -24.91 -14.93
C ASP A 345 -1.80 -23.51 -14.42
N ARG A 346 -1.85 -23.32 -13.08
CA ARG A 346 -2.00 -22.00 -12.47
C ARG A 346 -0.83 -21.08 -12.76
N ALA A 347 0.40 -21.63 -12.79
CA ALA A 347 1.61 -20.87 -13.11
C ALA A 347 1.63 -20.34 -14.55
N GLN A 348 0.83 -20.94 -15.46
CA GLN A 348 0.66 -20.47 -16.84
C GLN A 348 -0.42 -19.39 -16.99
N VAL A 349 -1.24 -19.17 -15.96
CA VAL A 349 -2.28 -18.15 -16.01
C VAL A 349 -1.63 -16.77 -15.95
N PRO A 350 -1.99 -15.82 -16.85
CA PRO A 350 -1.47 -14.47 -16.81
C PRO A 350 -1.61 -13.83 -15.43
N CYS A 351 -0.68 -12.98 -15.03
CA CYS A 351 -0.65 -12.28 -13.74
C CYS A 351 -0.46 -13.16 -12.49
N ILE A 352 -0.31 -14.50 -12.60
CA ILE A 352 -0.07 -15.39 -11.45
C ILE A 352 1.42 -15.73 -11.31
N GLY A 353 2.02 -16.32 -12.32
CA GLY A 353 3.43 -16.76 -12.28
C GLY A 353 3.70 -17.88 -11.27
N LYS A 354 4.94 -18.38 -11.25
CA LYS A 354 5.33 -19.52 -10.40
C LYS A 354 5.24 -19.24 -8.90
N ASP A 355 5.66 -18.05 -8.46
CA ASP A 355 5.71 -17.69 -7.04
C ASP A 355 4.33 -17.60 -6.37
N ARG A 356 3.27 -17.47 -7.17
CA ARG A 356 1.89 -17.35 -6.69
C ARG A 356 1.03 -18.56 -6.91
N SER A 357 1.41 -19.43 -7.83
CA SER A 357 0.59 -20.56 -8.24
C SER A 357 0.13 -21.44 -7.08
N GLU A 358 0.94 -21.53 -6.04
CA GLU A 358 0.62 -22.28 -4.81
C GLU A 358 -0.26 -21.47 -3.85
N LEU A 359 0.04 -20.18 -3.69
CA LEU A 359 -0.56 -19.33 -2.65
C LEU A 359 -1.92 -18.70 -3.08
N VAL A 360 -2.13 -18.49 -4.39
CA VAL A 360 -3.32 -17.81 -4.89
C VAL A 360 -4.62 -18.52 -4.51
N VAL A 361 -4.59 -19.86 -4.41
CA VAL A 361 -5.78 -20.65 -4.08
C VAL A 361 -6.19 -20.50 -2.62
N ALA A 362 -5.23 -20.38 -1.71
CA ALA A 362 -5.53 -20.04 -0.33
C ALA A 362 -6.23 -18.67 -0.23
N GLY A 363 -5.76 -17.69 -1.01
CA GLY A 363 -6.44 -16.38 -1.12
C GLY A 363 -7.84 -16.49 -1.72
N CYS A 364 -8.05 -17.36 -2.72
CA CYS A 364 -9.37 -17.66 -3.26
C CYS A 364 -10.30 -18.24 -2.19
N ALA A 365 -9.82 -19.19 -1.37
CA ALA A 365 -10.60 -19.80 -0.30
C ALA A 365 -11.02 -18.77 0.77
N ILE A 366 -10.11 -17.83 1.12
CA ILE A 366 -10.42 -16.74 2.05
C ILE A 366 -11.48 -15.82 1.44
N LEU A 367 -11.29 -15.37 0.20
CA LEU A 367 -12.22 -14.49 -0.48
C LEU A 367 -13.61 -15.11 -0.62
N GLU A 368 -13.72 -16.38 -1.05
CA GLU A 368 -15.01 -17.05 -1.15
C GLU A 368 -15.71 -17.16 0.21
N SER A 369 -14.93 -17.40 1.28
CA SER A 369 -15.48 -17.44 2.64
C SER A 369 -16.05 -16.09 3.07
N ILE A 370 -15.39 -14.98 2.71
CA ILE A 370 -15.88 -13.62 2.94
C ILE A 370 -17.20 -13.39 2.15
N LEU A 371 -17.20 -13.73 0.86
CA LEU A 371 -18.35 -13.55 -0.01
C LEU A 371 -19.56 -14.43 0.35
N ASP A 372 -19.32 -15.56 1.02
CA ASP A 372 -20.41 -16.44 1.52
C ASP A 372 -21.06 -15.88 2.79
N ILE A 373 -20.25 -15.31 3.67
CA ILE A 373 -20.73 -14.79 4.96
C ILE A 373 -21.38 -13.42 4.78
N TRP A 374 -20.78 -12.57 3.93
CA TRP A 374 -21.27 -11.23 3.66
C TRP A 374 -21.59 -11.09 2.15
N PRO A 375 -22.81 -11.50 1.76
CA PRO A 375 -23.22 -11.46 0.37
C PRO A 375 -23.34 -10.02 -0.12
N ALA A 376 -22.67 -9.73 -1.23
CA ALA A 376 -22.76 -8.49 -1.96
C ALA A 376 -22.84 -8.79 -3.46
N THR A 377 -23.35 -7.86 -4.25
CA THR A 377 -23.45 -8.01 -5.71
C THR A 377 -22.14 -7.60 -6.39
N ARG A 378 -21.39 -6.70 -5.76
CA ARG A 378 -20.18 -6.07 -6.29
C ARG A 378 -19.08 -6.05 -5.24
N LEU A 379 -17.86 -6.08 -5.71
CA LEU A 379 -16.63 -5.97 -4.90
C LEU A 379 -15.77 -4.85 -5.43
N GLY A 380 -15.49 -3.87 -4.60
CA GLY A 380 -14.46 -2.87 -4.86
C GLY A 380 -13.06 -3.46 -4.70
N VAL A 381 -12.14 -3.02 -5.53
CA VAL A 381 -10.75 -3.48 -5.57
C VAL A 381 -9.81 -2.34 -5.22
N ALA A 382 -8.92 -2.53 -4.27
CA ALA A 382 -7.89 -1.57 -3.91
C ALA A 382 -6.49 -2.18 -4.09
N ASP A 383 -5.62 -1.48 -4.84
CA ASP A 383 -4.17 -1.72 -4.82
C ASP A 383 -3.46 -0.68 -3.94
N ARG A 384 -4.12 -0.34 -2.85
CA ARG A 384 -3.67 0.54 -1.78
C ARG A 384 -3.93 -0.16 -0.46
N GLY A 385 -3.14 0.17 0.55
CA GLY A 385 -3.29 -0.43 1.87
C GLY A 385 -2.40 0.25 2.89
N ILE A 386 -1.70 -0.52 3.72
CA ILE A 386 -0.89 -0.06 4.85
C ILE A 386 0.08 1.06 4.46
N ARG A 387 0.82 0.94 3.35
CA ARG A 387 1.82 1.94 2.93
C ARG A 387 1.21 3.30 2.61
N GLU A 388 0.09 3.31 1.90
CA GLU A 388 -0.66 4.53 1.61
C GLU A 388 -1.26 5.12 2.89
N GLY A 389 -1.72 4.27 3.81
CA GLY A 389 -2.18 4.68 5.14
C GLY A 389 -1.09 5.32 5.98
N ILE A 390 0.11 4.72 6.00
CA ILE A 390 1.29 5.29 6.66
C ILE A 390 1.62 6.67 6.08
N LEU A 391 1.72 6.80 4.74
CA LEU A 391 2.02 8.06 4.10
C LEU A 391 1.01 9.14 4.41
N ARG A 392 -0.31 8.82 4.40
CA ARG A 392 -1.37 9.74 4.80
C ARG A 392 -1.23 10.17 6.25
N SER A 393 -0.96 9.23 7.15
CA SER A 393 -0.76 9.51 8.58
C SER A 393 0.46 10.41 8.83
N LEU A 394 1.60 10.15 8.17
CA LEU A 394 2.80 10.99 8.29
C LEU A 394 2.55 12.41 7.82
N MET A 395 1.91 12.58 6.66
CA MET A 395 1.63 13.89 6.08
C MET A 395 0.57 14.65 6.86
N ALA A 396 -0.42 13.97 7.45
CA ALA A 396 -1.45 14.60 8.30
C ALA A 396 -0.87 15.06 9.65
N ASN A 397 0.01 14.27 10.27
CA ASN A 397 0.65 14.62 11.54
C ASN A 397 1.55 15.87 11.41
N GLU A 398 2.22 16.04 10.26
CA GLU A 398 2.98 17.26 10.00
C GLU A 398 2.09 18.49 9.82
N LEU A 399 0.87 18.32 9.31
CA LEU A 399 -0.12 19.40 9.27
C LEU A 399 -0.58 19.83 10.67
N ALA A 400 -0.72 18.86 11.58
CA ALA A 400 -1.18 19.10 12.95
C ALA A 400 -0.05 19.59 13.89
N HIS A 401 1.19 19.13 13.67
CA HIS A 401 2.34 19.42 14.53
C HIS A 401 3.58 19.69 13.66
N PRO A 402 3.74 20.90 13.13
CA PRO A 402 4.94 21.25 12.39
C PRO A 402 6.14 21.18 13.33
N HIS A 403 7.04 20.22 13.12
CA HIS A 403 8.27 20.11 13.89
C HIS A 403 9.11 21.39 13.73
N PRO A 404 9.68 21.95 14.83
CA PRO A 404 10.69 23.00 14.72
C PRO A 404 11.86 22.45 13.88
N ILE A 405 12.48 23.34 13.10
CA ILE A 405 13.64 22.99 12.28
C ILE A 405 14.78 22.59 13.25
N HIS A 406 14.87 21.32 13.59
CA HIS A 406 16.09 20.77 14.12
C HIS A 406 16.98 20.42 12.92
N GLU A 407 18.18 20.97 12.90
CA GLU A 407 19.23 20.71 11.90
C GLU A 407 19.76 19.26 11.95
N ASP A 408 19.29 18.45 12.89
CA ASP A 408 19.61 17.04 13.01
C ASP A 408 18.79 16.21 11.98
N ARG A 409 19.29 16.18 10.76
CA ARG A 409 18.90 15.14 9.79
C ARG A 409 19.25 13.79 10.40
N PRO A 410 18.35 12.78 10.33
CA PRO A 410 18.74 11.42 10.67
C PRO A 410 19.98 11.10 9.84
N SER A 411 21.13 10.96 10.50
CA SER A 411 22.37 10.53 9.88
C SER A 411 22.23 9.04 9.58
N TRP A 412 21.81 8.72 8.36
CA TRP A 412 21.89 7.36 7.86
C TRP A 412 23.35 6.94 7.89
N PRO A 413 23.72 5.82 8.49
CA PRO A 413 25.11 5.39 8.56
C PRO A 413 25.71 5.35 7.17
N ALA A 414 26.92 5.91 7.02
CA ALA A 414 27.66 5.89 5.78
C ALA A 414 27.96 4.42 5.41
N ARG A 415 27.83 4.09 4.14
CA ARG A 415 28.16 2.76 3.62
C ARG A 415 29.65 2.49 3.85
N ASP A 416 29.97 1.36 4.44
CA ASP A 416 31.35 0.87 4.44
C ASP A 416 31.75 0.57 2.97
N PRO A 417 32.77 1.26 2.40
CA PRO A 417 33.16 1.05 1.02
C PRO A 417 33.76 -0.34 0.74
N ASN A 418 34.00 -1.15 1.79
CA ASN A 418 34.63 -2.48 1.67
C ASN A 418 33.65 -3.65 1.65
N MET A 419 32.31 -3.44 1.74
CA MET A 419 31.37 -4.53 1.46
C MET A 419 31.20 -4.71 -0.05
N GLY A 420 32.09 -5.52 -0.64
CA GLY A 420 31.97 -6.02 -2.00
C GLY A 420 30.77 -6.98 -2.08
N TYR A 421 29.86 -6.71 -3.00
CA TYR A 421 28.92 -7.72 -3.49
C TYR A 421 29.63 -8.41 -4.66
N ASP A 422 30.05 -9.64 -4.44
CA ASP A 422 30.31 -10.55 -5.55
C ASP A 422 28.96 -10.88 -6.22
N ALA A 423 29.00 -10.91 -7.55
CA ALA A 423 27.91 -10.93 -8.52
C ALA A 423 26.96 -12.13 -8.42
#